data_3bffb75b2b0e1b33c916cd67e3be2145
#
_entry.id   3bffb75b2b0e1b33c916cd67e3be2145
#
_cell.length_a   1.000
_cell.length_b   1.000
_cell.length_c   1.000
_cell.angle_alpha   90.00
_cell.angle_beta   90.00
_cell.angle_gamma   90.00
#
_symmetry.space_group_name_H-M   'P 1'
#
loop_
_entity.id
_entity.type
_entity.pdbx_description
1 polymer ?
#
loop_
_entity_poly.entity_id
_entity_poly.type
_entity_poly.pdbx_seq_one_letter_code
_entity_poly.pdbx_strand_id
1 'polypeptide(L)'
;QLSRLQDQQGKLPSLLKIIANGSIDIHATENGNFITQWFMNGEQKEYYGDSSGYFDGTYKDTDNEITITGTSTENTVTIDADKDQTANVTLKDVNINVDEQYEHGYDPDQYKTAVEVTGSGNTNIELNGNNTLTSGYGHAGLEHNKTDDSGTLTIQDEKNDNGSTKGSASDTTGSLTATGGYHSAGIGGSDEQDGQVTITGGEITANGGSQGAGIGGGAGDTDAVGGDGDVTISGGTITATGGSLGAGIGGGAYGN
;
A
#
# COMPACT_ATOMS: atom_id res chain seq x y z
N GLN A 1 -13.13 9.15 27.34
CA GLN A 1 -13.17 10.56 26.89
C GLN A 1 -11.89 10.84 26.06
N LEU A 2 -11.91 10.53 24.77
CA LEU A 2 -10.93 11.06 23.82
C LEU A 2 -11.34 12.49 23.51
N SER A 3 -10.76 13.45 24.24
CA SER A 3 -10.90 14.86 23.92
C SER A 3 -10.26 15.11 22.55
N ARG A 4 -11.05 15.62 21.62
CA ARG A 4 -10.57 16.15 20.34
C ARG A 4 -9.51 17.21 20.63
N LEU A 5 -8.26 16.89 20.37
CA LEU A 5 -7.20 17.87 20.29
C LEU A 5 -7.29 18.48 18.89
N GLN A 6 -7.98 19.61 18.78
CA GLN A 6 -7.83 20.47 17.60
C GLN A 6 -6.46 21.14 17.70
N ASP A 7 -5.74 21.20 16.57
CA ASP A 7 -4.54 22.01 16.48
C ASP A 7 -4.88 23.50 16.65
N GLN A 8 -3.86 24.35 16.80
CA GLN A 8 -4.06 25.79 16.99
C GLN A 8 -4.69 26.50 15.77
N GLN A 9 -4.93 25.80 14.68
CA GLN A 9 -5.58 26.28 13.46
C GLN A 9 -6.99 25.70 13.27
N GLY A 10 -7.48 24.90 14.22
CA GLY A 10 -8.81 24.29 14.17
C GLY A 10 -8.91 23.05 13.25
N LYS A 11 -7.79 22.57 12.74
CA LYS A 11 -7.72 21.35 11.94
C LYS A 11 -7.72 20.13 12.87
N LEU A 12 -8.55 19.15 12.60
CA LEU A 12 -8.46 17.86 13.29
C LEU A 12 -7.13 17.22 12.91
N PRO A 13 -6.38 16.62 13.86
CA PRO A 13 -5.18 15.89 13.51
C PRO A 13 -5.54 14.78 12.50
N SER A 14 -4.68 14.58 11.51
CA SER A 14 -4.80 13.44 10.58
C SER A 14 -5.05 12.18 11.39
N LEU A 15 -6.00 11.36 10.98
CA LEU A 15 -6.39 10.19 11.75
C LEU A 15 -5.24 9.18 11.75
N LEU A 16 -4.51 9.11 12.85
CA LEU A 16 -3.40 8.19 13.01
C LEU A 16 -3.93 6.78 13.32
N LYS A 17 -3.62 5.82 12.44
CA LYS A 17 -3.93 4.40 12.63
C LYS A 17 -2.65 3.61 12.89
N ILE A 18 -2.69 2.76 13.90
CA ILE A 18 -1.55 1.92 14.30
C ILE A 18 -1.80 0.49 13.82
N ILE A 19 -1.02 0.05 12.84
CA ILE A 19 -1.19 -1.28 12.21
C ILE A 19 -1.01 -2.45 13.21
N ALA A 20 -0.24 -2.26 14.26
CA ALA A 20 -0.08 -3.27 15.31
C ALA A 20 -1.39 -3.62 16.03
N ASN A 21 -2.38 -2.72 15.99
CA ASN A 21 -3.66 -2.93 16.66
C ASN A 21 -4.66 -3.76 15.83
N GLY A 22 -4.44 -3.93 14.54
CA GLY A 22 -5.32 -4.71 13.68
C GLY A 22 -5.20 -4.30 12.21
N SER A 23 -5.69 -5.14 11.30
CA SER A 23 -5.75 -4.82 9.88
C SER A 23 -6.62 -3.60 9.61
N ILE A 24 -6.27 -2.83 8.61
CA ILE A 24 -6.88 -1.54 8.29
C ILE A 24 -7.45 -1.61 6.88
N ASP A 25 -8.75 -1.35 6.75
CA ASP A 25 -9.43 -1.20 5.47
C ASP A 25 -9.83 0.27 5.30
N ILE A 26 -9.44 0.86 4.17
CA ILE A 26 -9.74 2.23 3.79
C ILE A 26 -10.58 2.20 2.53
N HIS A 27 -11.76 2.84 2.56
CA HIS A 27 -12.62 2.95 1.40
C HIS A 27 -12.96 4.42 1.13
N ALA A 28 -12.41 4.97 0.04
CA ALA A 28 -12.69 6.33 -0.40
C ALA A 28 -13.94 6.36 -1.29
N THR A 29 -14.96 7.08 -0.85
CA THR A 29 -16.26 7.20 -1.52
C THR A 29 -16.64 8.66 -1.76
N GLU A 30 -17.68 8.90 -2.55
CA GLU A 30 -18.25 10.24 -2.74
C GLU A 30 -18.73 10.92 -1.42
N ASN A 31 -18.97 10.09 -0.39
CA ASN A 31 -19.41 10.56 0.93
C ASN A 31 -18.25 10.73 1.93
N GLY A 32 -17.02 10.57 1.51
CA GLY A 32 -15.79 10.63 2.31
C GLY A 32 -15.10 9.29 2.48
N ASN A 33 -14.06 9.26 3.29
CA ASN A 33 -13.31 8.05 3.57
C ASN A 33 -13.92 7.28 4.74
N PHE A 34 -14.09 5.98 4.55
CA PHE A 34 -14.48 5.06 5.60
C PHE A 34 -13.27 4.23 6.00
N ILE A 35 -12.98 4.17 7.30
CA ILE A 35 -11.84 3.41 7.81
C ILE A 35 -12.35 2.39 8.81
N THR A 36 -12.06 1.13 8.54
CA THR A 36 -12.32 0.02 9.45
C THR A 36 -11.00 -0.50 9.96
N GLN A 37 -10.84 -0.61 11.27
CA GLN A 37 -9.69 -1.28 11.88
C GLN A 37 -10.17 -2.42 12.76
N TRP A 38 -9.66 -3.62 12.48
CA TRP A 38 -10.04 -4.85 13.14
C TRP A 38 -9.08 -5.15 14.29
N PHE A 39 -9.58 -5.10 15.51
CA PHE A 39 -8.79 -5.44 16.70
C PHE A 39 -9.00 -6.90 17.07
N MET A 40 -7.91 -7.58 17.35
CA MET A 40 -7.94 -8.93 17.89
C MET A 40 -7.73 -8.86 19.38
N ASN A 41 -8.78 -9.11 20.17
CA ASN A 41 -8.68 -9.31 21.62
C ASN A 41 -9.04 -10.75 21.94
N GLY A 42 -8.06 -11.62 21.93
CA GLY A 42 -8.29 -13.06 22.02
C GLY A 42 -8.89 -13.62 20.72
N GLU A 43 -10.02 -14.32 20.79
CA GLU A 43 -10.72 -14.87 19.62
C GLU A 43 -11.76 -13.91 19.03
N GLN A 44 -11.95 -12.73 19.60
CA GLN A 44 -12.95 -11.75 19.15
C GLN A 44 -12.28 -10.60 18.40
N LYS A 45 -12.84 -10.28 17.22
CA LYS A 45 -12.51 -9.06 16.47
C LYS A 45 -13.31 -7.91 17.07
N GLU A 46 -12.62 -6.91 17.61
CA GLU A 46 -13.23 -5.66 18.02
C GLU A 46 -13.08 -4.61 16.92
N TYR A 47 -14.13 -3.82 16.72
CA TYR A 47 -14.15 -2.75 15.74
C TYR A 47 -14.01 -1.40 16.43
N TYR A 48 -13.23 -0.48 15.87
CA TYR A 48 -13.22 0.90 16.31
C TYR A 48 -14.35 1.65 15.61
N GLY A 49 -15.36 2.08 16.37
CA GLY A 49 -16.48 2.82 15.87
C GLY A 49 -16.28 4.33 15.85
N ASP A 50 -17.21 5.02 15.20
CA ASP A 50 -17.27 6.46 15.19
C ASP A 50 -17.69 7.05 16.57
N SER A 51 -17.63 8.39 16.69
CA SER A 51 -18.00 9.11 17.90
C SER A 51 -19.50 9.10 18.20
N SER A 52 -20.35 8.45 17.40
CA SER A 52 -21.80 8.37 17.59
C SER A 52 -22.23 7.26 18.56
N GLY A 53 -21.29 6.43 19.00
CA GLY A 53 -21.55 5.31 19.92
C GLY A 53 -22.18 4.10 19.24
N TYR A 54 -22.30 4.10 17.93
CA TYR A 54 -22.67 2.94 17.14
C TYR A 54 -21.41 2.20 16.74
N PHE A 55 -21.18 1.04 17.29
CA PHE A 55 -20.06 0.16 16.97
C PHE A 55 -20.37 -0.64 15.69
N ASP A 56 -20.39 0.01 14.54
CA ASP A 56 -20.39 -0.71 13.26
C ASP A 56 -18.98 -0.96 12.72
N GLY A 57 -17.98 -0.46 13.43
CA GLY A 57 -16.58 -0.62 13.07
C GLY A 57 -16.11 0.34 12.00
N THR A 58 -16.94 1.19 11.49
CA THR A 58 -16.64 2.10 10.38
C THR A 58 -16.49 3.52 10.88
N TYR A 59 -15.36 4.15 10.60
CA TYR A 59 -15.12 5.55 10.92
C TYR A 59 -15.06 6.37 9.63
N LYS A 60 -15.87 7.42 9.55
CA LYS A 60 -15.82 8.38 8.45
C LYS A 60 -14.81 9.47 8.76
N ASP A 61 -13.72 9.51 7.99
CA ASP A 61 -12.78 10.62 8.01
C ASP A 61 -13.16 11.64 6.93
N THR A 62 -13.44 12.85 7.36
CA THR A 62 -13.77 13.96 6.45
C THR A 62 -12.53 14.75 6.02
N ASP A 63 -11.37 14.50 6.64
CA ASP A 63 -10.15 15.29 6.38
C ASP A 63 -9.32 14.79 5.19
N ASN A 64 -9.76 13.72 4.52
CA ASN A 64 -9.15 13.14 3.31
C ASN A 64 -7.67 12.72 3.44
N GLU A 65 -7.11 12.67 4.64
CA GLU A 65 -5.71 12.33 4.87
C GLU A 65 -5.59 11.34 6.03
N ILE A 66 -5.16 10.13 5.73
CA ILE A 66 -5.07 9.03 6.69
C ILE A 66 -3.60 8.69 6.89
N THR A 67 -3.12 8.71 8.14
CA THR A 67 -1.75 8.29 8.47
C THR A 67 -1.75 6.91 9.11
N ILE A 68 -0.98 5.99 8.54
CA ILE A 68 -0.73 4.66 9.08
C ILE A 68 0.70 4.59 9.63
N THR A 69 0.87 3.98 10.79
CA THR A 69 2.19 3.78 11.44
C THR A 69 2.27 2.44 12.15
N GLY A 70 3.48 2.04 12.50
CA GLY A 70 3.75 0.90 13.38
C GLY A 70 4.19 -0.36 12.64
N THR A 71 4.30 -1.44 13.42
CA THR A 71 4.85 -2.73 12.94
C THR A 71 3.84 -3.85 13.11
N SER A 72 3.73 -4.73 12.11
CA SER A 72 2.93 -5.93 12.18
C SER A 72 3.54 -7.08 11.36
N THR A 73 3.35 -8.30 11.85
CA THR A 73 3.63 -9.53 11.11
C THR A 73 2.36 -10.32 10.75
N GLU A 74 1.19 -9.75 11.04
CA GLU A 74 -0.10 -10.43 10.85
C GLU A 74 -1.14 -9.54 10.18
N ASN A 75 -1.11 -8.23 10.47
CA ASN A 75 -2.10 -7.28 10.02
C ASN A 75 -1.69 -6.62 8.71
N THR A 76 -2.67 -6.33 7.88
CA THR A 76 -2.53 -5.82 6.51
C THR A 76 -3.32 -4.54 6.31
N VAL A 77 -3.06 -3.85 5.21
CA VAL A 77 -3.80 -2.66 4.79
C VAL A 77 -4.44 -2.91 3.43
N THR A 78 -5.74 -2.66 3.32
CA THR A 78 -6.45 -2.59 2.04
C THR A 78 -6.91 -1.16 1.79
N ILE A 79 -6.63 -0.63 0.62
CA ILE A 79 -7.04 0.71 0.20
C ILE A 79 -7.90 0.54 -1.06
N ASP A 80 -9.16 0.89 -0.95
CA ASP A 80 -10.13 0.86 -2.03
C ASP A 80 -10.64 2.28 -2.32
N ALA A 81 -10.73 2.64 -3.58
CA ALA A 81 -11.29 3.93 -3.98
C ALA A 81 -12.38 3.74 -5.05
N ASP A 82 -13.54 4.30 -4.79
CA ASP A 82 -14.62 4.34 -5.77
C ASP A 82 -14.23 5.17 -6.99
N LYS A 83 -14.89 4.90 -8.10
CA LYS A 83 -14.69 5.67 -9.34
C LYS A 83 -14.79 7.18 -9.09
N ASP A 84 -13.87 7.93 -9.68
CA ASP A 84 -13.75 9.39 -9.55
C ASP A 84 -13.39 9.86 -8.12
N GLN A 85 -13.06 8.95 -7.20
CA GLN A 85 -12.56 9.27 -5.86
C GLN A 85 -11.05 9.09 -5.76
N THR A 86 -10.47 9.65 -4.71
CA THR A 86 -9.04 9.52 -4.43
C THR A 86 -8.81 9.24 -2.94
N ALA A 87 -8.17 8.12 -2.65
CA ALA A 87 -7.66 7.83 -1.32
C ALA A 87 -6.28 8.49 -1.15
N ASN A 88 -6.11 9.28 -0.08
CA ASN A 88 -4.80 9.85 0.28
C ASN A 88 -4.35 9.22 1.60
N VAL A 89 -3.23 8.49 1.54
CA VAL A 89 -2.72 7.71 2.66
C VAL A 89 -1.25 8.02 2.88
N THR A 90 -0.89 8.40 4.09
CA THR A 90 0.50 8.57 4.51
C THR A 90 0.97 7.31 5.23
N LEU A 91 2.03 6.69 4.73
CA LEU A 91 2.77 5.66 5.46
C LEU A 91 3.89 6.34 6.26
N LYS A 92 3.83 6.22 7.59
CA LYS A 92 4.78 6.83 8.51
C LYS A 92 5.45 5.80 9.40
N ASP A 93 6.70 5.48 9.08
CA ASP A 93 7.47 4.46 9.81
C ASP A 93 6.71 3.14 9.94
N VAL A 94 6.10 2.70 8.82
CA VAL A 94 5.35 1.45 8.73
C VAL A 94 6.29 0.29 8.45
N ASN A 95 6.13 -0.80 9.20
CA ASN A 95 6.83 -2.06 8.93
C ASN A 95 5.83 -3.22 8.97
N ILE A 96 5.43 -3.69 7.80
CA ILE A 96 4.55 -4.86 7.65
C ILE A 96 5.36 -5.98 6.99
N ASN A 97 5.46 -7.11 7.69
CA ASN A 97 6.07 -8.31 7.15
C ASN A 97 5.12 -9.49 7.37
N VAL A 98 4.37 -9.83 6.34
CA VAL A 98 3.41 -10.94 6.30
C VAL A 98 3.88 -12.08 5.40
N ASP A 99 5.20 -12.13 5.14
CA ASP A 99 5.84 -13.25 4.44
C ASP A 99 5.77 -14.50 5.31
N GLU A 100 4.64 -15.21 5.23
CA GLU A 100 4.52 -16.55 5.77
C GLU A 100 5.29 -17.50 4.85
N GLN A 101 6.34 -18.14 5.40
CA GLN A 101 7.14 -19.13 4.67
C GLN A 101 6.22 -20.27 4.20
N TYR A 102 6.28 -20.58 2.95
CA TYR A 102 5.71 -21.66 2.14
C TYR A 102 5.17 -22.90 2.92
N GLU A 103 4.16 -22.71 3.78
CA GLU A 103 3.58 -23.81 4.59
C GLU A 103 2.30 -24.38 3.96
N HIS A 104 1.68 -23.69 2.98
CA HIS A 104 0.34 -24.02 2.47
C HIS A 104 0.27 -24.48 0.99
N GLY A 105 1.42 -24.68 0.34
CA GLY A 105 1.46 -25.05 -1.10
C GLY A 105 1.34 -23.85 -2.04
N TYR A 106 1.01 -24.09 -3.30
CA TYR A 106 0.96 -23.07 -4.36
C TYR A 106 -0.40 -22.33 -4.47
N ASP A 107 -1.11 -22.16 -3.38
CA ASP A 107 -2.39 -21.45 -3.39
C ASP A 107 -2.19 -20.01 -2.89
N PRO A 108 -2.13 -19.00 -3.80
CA PRO A 108 -1.88 -17.62 -3.41
C PRO A 108 -2.98 -17.06 -2.47
N ASP A 109 -4.22 -17.53 -2.57
CA ASP A 109 -5.33 -17.06 -1.74
C ASP A 109 -5.13 -17.32 -0.22
N GLN A 110 -4.14 -18.12 0.14
CA GLN A 110 -3.82 -18.43 1.54
C GLN A 110 -2.75 -17.50 2.13
N TYR A 111 -2.13 -16.68 1.31
CA TYR A 111 -1.11 -15.75 1.73
C TYR A 111 -1.63 -14.32 1.80
N LYS A 112 -0.88 -13.43 2.42
CA LYS A 112 -1.32 -12.06 2.69
C LYS A 112 -0.51 -11.05 1.88
N THR A 113 -1.19 -10.00 1.48
CA THR A 113 -0.60 -8.79 0.94
C THR A 113 -0.34 -7.79 2.07
N ALA A 114 0.86 -7.21 2.16
CA ALA A 114 1.15 -6.20 3.18
C ALA A 114 0.29 -4.94 3.01
N VAL A 115 0.26 -4.37 1.81
CA VAL A 115 -0.61 -3.26 1.42
C VAL A 115 -1.15 -3.54 0.03
N GLU A 116 -2.47 -3.62 -0.09
CA GLU A 116 -3.20 -3.82 -1.34
C GLU A 116 -3.97 -2.55 -1.71
N VAL A 117 -3.85 -2.13 -2.96
CA VAL A 117 -4.58 -1.00 -3.55
C VAL A 117 -5.53 -1.53 -4.61
N THR A 118 -6.82 -1.23 -4.44
CA THR A 118 -7.90 -1.70 -5.31
C THR A 118 -8.84 -0.57 -5.71
N GLY A 119 -9.88 -0.92 -6.46
CA GLY A 119 -10.94 0.00 -6.86
C GLY A 119 -10.66 0.72 -8.19
N SER A 120 -11.65 1.47 -8.63
CA SER A 120 -11.63 2.21 -9.89
C SER A 120 -11.28 3.70 -9.73
N GLY A 121 -11.09 4.15 -8.51
CA GLY A 121 -10.57 5.47 -8.16
C GLY A 121 -9.06 5.46 -7.96
N ASN A 122 -8.50 6.60 -7.64
CA ASN A 122 -7.06 6.76 -7.50
C ASN A 122 -6.60 6.62 -6.04
N THR A 123 -5.37 6.18 -5.86
CA THR A 123 -4.72 6.14 -4.55
C THR A 123 -3.40 6.90 -4.60
N ASN A 124 -3.21 7.84 -3.68
CA ASN A 124 -1.95 8.51 -3.44
C ASN A 124 -1.36 8.02 -2.12
N ILE A 125 -0.13 7.50 -2.18
CA ILE A 125 0.64 7.12 -0.99
C ILE A 125 1.74 8.14 -0.79
N GLU A 126 1.73 8.82 0.36
CA GLU A 126 2.81 9.67 0.83
C GLU A 126 3.76 8.89 1.74
N LEU A 127 5.05 9.04 1.52
CA LEU A 127 6.08 8.41 2.33
C LEU A 127 6.61 9.38 3.36
N ASN A 128 6.55 8.99 4.65
CA ASN A 128 7.13 9.73 5.76
C ASN A 128 7.97 8.77 6.60
N GLY A 129 9.24 9.10 6.84
CA GLY A 129 10.18 8.21 7.52
C GLY A 129 10.50 6.96 6.71
N ASN A 130 10.75 5.84 7.40
CA ASN A 130 11.21 4.60 6.78
C ASN A 130 10.09 3.56 6.77
N ASN A 131 9.63 3.18 5.59
CA ASN A 131 8.55 2.22 5.42
C ASN A 131 9.08 0.92 4.80
N THR A 132 8.63 -0.22 5.32
CA THR A 132 8.98 -1.55 4.82
C THR A 132 7.73 -2.40 4.67
N LEU A 133 7.54 -2.98 3.50
CA LEU A 133 6.40 -3.83 3.16
C LEU A 133 6.92 -5.13 2.56
N THR A 134 6.58 -6.26 3.18
CA THR A 134 6.94 -7.61 2.69
C THR A 134 5.68 -8.46 2.68
N SER A 135 5.32 -8.94 1.50
CA SER A 135 4.13 -9.77 1.27
C SER A 135 4.47 -11.25 1.14
N GLY A 136 3.46 -12.07 1.32
CA GLY A 136 3.55 -13.51 1.15
C GLY A 136 3.54 -13.97 -0.31
N TYR A 137 3.57 -15.28 -0.50
CA TYR A 137 3.56 -15.94 -1.80
C TYR A 137 2.45 -15.40 -2.71
N GLY A 138 2.74 -15.12 -3.95
CA GLY A 138 1.78 -14.66 -4.96
C GLY A 138 1.37 -13.19 -4.86
N HIS A 139 1.88 -12.44 -3.87
CA HIS A 139 1.50 -11.06 -3.62
C HIS A 139 2.64 -10.05 -3.74
N ALA A 140 2.37 -8.87 -4.31
CA ALA A 140 3.36 -7.81 -4.38
C ALA A 140 3.55 -7.11 -3.02
N GLY A 141 4.76 -6.60 -2.76
CA GLY A 141 5.07 -5.90 -1.51
C GLY A 141 4.17 -4.69 -1.27
N LEU A 142 3.97 -3.87 -2.30
CA LEU A 142 2.89 -2.91 -2.45
C LEU A 142 2.12 -3.29 -3.71
N GLU A 143 0.93 -3.84 -3.53
CA GLU A 143 0.16 -4.45 -4.61
C GLU A 143 -0.82 -3.46 -5.24
N HIS A 144 -0.79 -3.37 -6.56
CA HIS A 144 -1.79 -2.70 -7.38
C HIS A 144 -1.89 -3.42 -8.72
N ASN A 145 -2.88 -4.30 -8.83
CA ASN A 145 -3.17 -5.04 -10.03
C ASN A 145 -3.89 -4.15 -11.04
N LYS A 146 -3.30 -3.99 -12.23
CA LYS A 146 -3.89 -3.20 -13.30
C LYS A 146 -4.95 -4.00 -14.03
N THR A 147 -6.14 -3.43 -14.12
CA THR A 147 -7.25 -3.93 -14.94
C THR A 147 -7.77 -2.79 -15.82
N ASP A 148 -8.72 -3.10 -16.73
CA ASP A 148 -9.35 -2.07 -17.57
C ASP A 148 -10.12 -1.02 -16.76
N ASP A 149 -10.60 -1.39 -15.56
CA ASP A 149 -11.40 -0.54 -14.69
C ASP A 149 -10.63 -0.05 -13.43
N SER A 150 -9.37 -0.48 -13.21
CA SER A 150 -8.59 -0.04 -12.06
C SER A 150 -8.23 1.43 -12.17
N GLY A 151 -8.19 2.12 -11.01
CA GLY A 151 -7.64 3.47 -10.90
C GLY A 151 -6.11 3.47 -10.99
N THR A 152 -5.49 4.52 -10.47
CA THR A 152 -4.03 4.69 -10.50
C THR A 152 -3.45 4.69 -9.09
N LEU A 153 -2.29 4.04 -8.92
CA LEU A 153 -1.46 4.18 -7.74
C LEU A 153 -0.37 5.23 -8.01
N THR A 154 -0.28 6.23 -7.14
CA THR A 154 0.79 7.23 -7.14
C THR A 154 1.54 7.19 -5.82
N ILE A 155 2.87 7.08 -5.88
CA ILE A 155 3.77 7.15 -4.72
C ILE A 155 4.52 8.48 -4.78
N GLN A 156 4.53 9.21 -3.67
CA GLN A 156 5.15 10.52 -3.56
C GLN A 156 5.86 10.68 -2.21
N ASP A 157 6.81 11.61 -2.15
CA ASP A 157 7.38 12.04 -0.88
C ASP A 157 6.37 12.92 -0.12
N GLU A 158 6.54 13.02 1.19
CA GLU A 158 5.64 13.82 2.01
C GLU A 158 5.61 15.29 1.57
N LYS A 159 4.46 15.91 1.73
CA LYS A 159 4.25 17.32 1.41
C LYS A 159 4.24 18.19 2.67
N ASN A 160 4.71 19.43 2.53
CA ASN A 160 4.51 20.45 3.54
C ASN A 160 3.01 20.86 3.57
N ASP A 161 2.56 21.46 4.67
CA ASP A 161 1.19 22.00 4.82
C ASP A 161 0.75 22.96 3.70
N ASN A 162 1.69 23.51 2.93
CA ASN A 162 1.41 24.35 1.76
C ASN A 162 1.36 23.56 0.42
N GLY A 163 1.40 22.23 0.48
CA GLY A 163 1.35 21.36 -0.69
C GLY A 163 2.65 21.26 -1.50
N SER A 164 3.74 21.90 -1.08
CA SER A 164 5.07 21.71 -1.67
C SER A 164 5.73 20.46 -1.09
N THR A 165 6.44 19.69 -1.91
CA THR A 165 7.22 18.53 -1.44
C THR A 165 8.18 18.98 -0.35
N LYS A 166 8.19 18.29 0.80
CA LYS A 166 9.21 18.47 1.82
C LYS A 166 10.54 18.01 1.24
N GLY A 167 11.38 18.94 0.92
CA GLY A 167 12.65 18.71 0.26
C GLY A 167 13.62 19.83 0.54
N SER A 168 13.63 20.38 1.75
CA SER A 168 14.72 21.24 2.19
C SER A 168 15.77 20.42 2.93
N ALA A 169 17.01 20.86 2.88
CA ALA A 169 18.22 20.18 3.40
C ALA A 169 18.21 19.74 4.88
N SER A 170 17.10 19.83 5.58
CA SER A 170 16.91 19.41 6.97
C SER A 170 15.84 18.33 7.16
N ASP A 171 15.15 17.93 6.09
CA ASP A 171 14.12 16.91 6.15
C ASP A 171 14.60 15.63 5.47
N THR A 172 14.35 14.48 6.10
CA THR A 172 14.70 13.19 5.51
C THR A 172 13.63 12.82 4.50
N THR A 173 14.05 12.58 3.27
CA THR A 173 13.19 12.01 2.23
C THR A 173 12.53 10.73 2.74
N GLY A 174 11.21 10.62 2.60
CA GLY A 174 10.49 9.41 2.97
C GLY A 174 10.94 8.24 2.10
N SER A 175 11.05 7.06 2.69
CA SER A 175 11.52 5.86 2.00
C SER A 175 10.52 4.72 2.04
N LEU A 176 10.56 3.88 1.02
CA LEU A 176 9.81 2.63 0.92
C LEU A 176 10.72 1.52 0.46
N THR A 177 10.82 0.45 1.25
CA THR A 177 11.35 -0.84 0.82
C THR A 177 10.18 -1.80 0.66
N ALA A 178 9.89 -2.23 -0.56
CA ALA A 178 8.81 -3.16 -0.87
C ALA A 178 9.39 -4.46 -1.46
N THR A 179 8.99 -5.60 -0.88
CA THR A 179 9.44 -6.93 -1.30
C THR A 179 8.23 -7.80 -1.59
N GLY A 180 8.14 -8.27 -2.82
CA GLY A 180 7.10 -9.19 -3.27
C GLY A 180 7.41 -10.64 -2.88
N GLY A 181 6.36 -11.42 -2.72
CA GLY A 181 6.44 -12.87 -2.63
C GLY A 181 6.76 -13.53 -3.97
N TYR A 182 6.80 -14.84 -3.97
CA TYR A 182 7.09 -15.62 -5.16
C TYR A 182 6.18 -15.23 -6.33
N HIS A 183 6.72 -15.05 -7.53
CA HIS A 183 6.08 -14.63 -8.78
C HIS A 183 5.51 -13.20 -8.81
N SER A 184 5.70 -12.40 -7.77
CA SER A 184 5.08 -11.09 -7.69
C SER A 184 6.07 -9.95 -7.74
N ALA A 185 5.60 -8.77 -8.13
CA ALA A 185 6.44 -7.58 -8.15
C ALA A 185 6.80 -7.12 -6.72
N GLY A 186 7.88 -6.36 -6.59
CA GLY A 186 8.12 -5.57 -5.37
C GLY A 186 7.05 -4.52 -5.17
N ILE A 187 6.75 -3.76 -6.25
CA ILE A 187 5.64 -2.80 -6.34
C ILE A 187 4.91 -3.03 -7.66
N GLY A 188 3.61 -3.28 -7.61
CA GLY A 188 2.76 -3.46 -8.78
C GLY A 188 1.94 -4.73 -8.76
N GLY A 189 2.06 -5.58 -9.78
CA GLY A 189 1.24 -6.77 -9.97
C GLY A 189 1.60 -7.94 -9.06
N SER A 190 0.58 -8.66 -8.62
CA SER A 190 0.67 -9.98 -8.01
C SER A 190 0.98 -11.04 -9.07
N ASP A 191 0.99 -12.31 -8.68
CA ASP A 191 1.23 -13.45 -9.59
C ASP A 191 0.33 -13.35 -10.83
N GLU A 192 0.91 -13.43 -12.03
CA GLU A 192 0.26 -13.33 -13.35
C GLU A 192 -0.43 -11.98 -13.65
N GLN A 193 -0.34 -10.97 -12.77
CA GLN A 193 -1.07 -9.72 -12.94
C GLN A 193 -0.18 -8.58 -13.46
N ASP A 194 -0.79 -7.75 -14.30
CA ASP A 194 -0.21 -6.47 -14.68
C ASP A 194 -0.12 -5.54 -13.48
N GLY A 195 0.93 -4.74 -13.41
CA GLY A 195 1.09 -3.70 -12.39
C GLY A 195 1.02 -2.30 -12.96
N GLN A 196 0.40 -1.38 -12.24
CA GLN A 196 0.44 0.06 -12.56
C GLN A 196 0.96 0.84 -11.36
N VAL A 197 1.94 1.72 -11.59
CA VAL A 197 2.43 2.66 -10.58
C VAL A 197 3.01 3.91 -11.20
N THR A 198 2.72 5.05 -10.58
CA THR A 198 3.35 6.33 -10.84
C THR A 198 4.19 6.73 -9.64
N ILE A 199 5.47 7.06 -9.83
CA ILE A 199 6.37 7.51 -8.75
C ILE A 199 6.80 8.94 -9.04
N THR A 200 6.51 9.84 -8.10
CA THR A 200 6.81 11.28 -8.22
C THR A 200 7.83 11.75 -7.19
N GLY A 201 8.16 10.93 -6.18
CA GLY A 201 9.14 11.27 -5.13
C GLY A 201 9.42 10.09 -4.20
N GLY A 202 10.27 10.35 -3.22
CA GLY A 202 10.69 9.37 -2.22
C GLY A 202 11.96 8.59 -2.59
N GLU A 203 12.48 7.82 -1.64
CA GLU A 203 13.54 6.84 -1.85
C GLU A 203 12.95 5.44 -1.90
N ILE A 204 12.92 4.84 -3.07
CA ILE A 204 12.23 3.57 -3.33
C ILE A 204 13.23 2.45 -3.55
N THR A 205 13.11 1.39 -2.76
CA THR A 205 13.77 0.10 -3.00
C THR A 205 12.69 -0.96 -3.24
N ALA A 206 12.62 -1.47 -4.45
CA ALA A 206 11.62 -2.47 -4.83
C ALA A 206 12.32 -3.77 -5.24
N ASN A 207 11.98 -4.86 -4.54
CA ASN A 207 12.52 -6.18 -4.78
C ASN A 207 11.40 -7.10 -5.25
N GLY A 208 11.43 -7.52 -6.49
CA GLY A 208 10.55 -8.57 -7.00
C GLY A 208 10.85 -9.91 -6.32
N GLY A 209 9.82 -10.68 -6.08
CA GLY A 209 9.94 -12.08 -5.74
C GLY A 209 10.56 -12.90 -6.87
N SER A 210 10.71 -14.19 -6.69
CA SER A 210 11.26 -15.04 -7.76
C SER A 210 10.46 -14.82 -9.04
N GLN A 211 11.13 -14.38 -10.11
CA GLN A 211 10.58 -14.12 -11.44
C GLN A 211 9.70 -12.86 -11.57
N GLY A 212 9.24 -12.23 -10.48
CA GLY A 212 8.51 -10.96 -10.53
C GLY A 212 9.40 -9.77 -10.88
N ALA A 213 8.82 -8.68 -11.37
CA ALA A 213 9.53 -7.43 -11.58
C ALA A 213 9.89 -6.76 -10.25
N GLY A 214 10.93 -5.93 -10.22
CA GLY A 214 11.15 -5.02 -9.09
C GLY A 214 9.98 -4.04 -8.97
N ILE A 215 9.67 -3.34 -10.08
CA ILE A 215 8.49 -2.47 -10.20
C ILE A 215 7.80 -2.84 -11.52
N GLY A 216 6.52 -3.20 -11.45
CA GLY A 216 5.71 -3.52 -12.63
C GLY A 216 4.89 -4.78 -12.48
N GLY A 217 5.01 -5.73 -13.39
CA GLY A 217 4.17 -6.93 -13.44
C GLY A 217 4.67 -8.09 -12.58
N GLY A 218 3.74 -8.96 -12.21
CA GLY A 218 4.05 -10.29 -11.67
C GLY A 218 4.52 -11.26 -12.75
N ALA A 219 5.07 -12.38 -12.35
CA ALA A 219 5.50 -13.42 -13.29
C ALA A 219 4.34 -14.32 -13.70
N GLY A 220 4.37 -14.81 -14.93
CA GLY A 220 3.62 -16.00 -15.30
C GLY A 220 4.42 -17.26 -15.09
N ASP A 221 3.84 -18.38 -15.41
CA ASP A 221 4.53 -19.65 -15.50
C ASP A 221 4.62 -20.14 -16.97
N THR A 222 5.03 -21.38 -17.20
CA THR A 222 5.21 -21.92 -18.56
C THR A 222 3.92 -21.97 -19.39
N ASP A 223 2.77 -21.89 -18.76
CA ASP A 223 1.44 -22.02 -19.40
C ASP A 223 0.63 -20.71 -19.24
N ALA A 224 1.12 -19.71 -18.48
CA ALA A 224 0.48 -18.43 -18.25
C ALA A 224 1.38 -17.25 -18.67
N VAL A 225 0.76 -16.20 -19.21
CA VAL A 225 1.47 -14.96 -19.55
C VAL A 225 1.76 -14.20 -18.25
N GLY A 226 2.98 -13.76 -18.07
CA GLY A 226 3.33 -12.87 -16.96
C GLY A 226 2.75 -11.48 -17.15
N GLY A 227 2.59 -10.76 -16.05
CA GLY A 227 2.07 -9.41 -16.06
C GLY A 227 3.04 -8.39 -16.65
N ASP A 228 2.49 -7.39 -17.28
CA ASP A 228 3.21 -6.23 -17.81
C ASP A 228 3.33 -5.13 -16.75
N GLY A 229 4.30 -4.24 -16.92
CA GLY A 229 4.47 -3.07 -16.06
C GLY A 229 4.05 -1.77 -16.74
N ASP A 230 3.02 -1.10 -16.23
CA ASP A 230 2.68 0.29 -16.58
C ASP A 230 3.29 1.24 -15.54
N VAL A 231 4.54 1.63 -15.77
CA VAL A 231 5.33 2.37 -14.78
C VAL A 231 5.71 3.75 -15.30
N THR A 232 5.34 4.78 -14.55
CA THR A 232 5.74 6.16 -14.79
C THR A 232 6.58 6.67 -13.63
N ILE A 233 7.80 7.16 -13.92
CA ILE A 233 8.69 7.74 -12.91
C ILE A 233 9.03 9.17 -13.33
N SER A 234 8.67 10.14 -12.51
CA SER A 234 8.95 11.56 -12.73
C SER A 234 9.81 12.19 -11.63
N GLY A 235 10.09 11.46 -10.54
CA GLY A 235 10.93 11.90 -9.44
C GLY A 235 11.34 10.76 -8.52
N GLY A 236 12.08 11.09 -7.47
CA GLY A 236 12.58 10.13 -6.47
C GLY A 236 13.93 9.50 -6.81
N THR A 237 14.43 8.69 -5.89
CA THR A 237 15.61 7.83 -6.06
C THR A 237 15.15 6.39 -6.05
N ILE A 238 15.35 5.67 -7.16
CA ILE A 238 14.76 4.36 -7.37
C ILE A 238 15.85 3.28 -7.46
N THR A 239 15.71 2.25 -6.66
CA THR A 239 16.45 0.98 -6.78
C THR A 239 15.43 -0.13 -6.99
N ALA A 240 15.39 -0.70 -8.18
CA ALA A 240 14.47 -1.76 -8.53
C ALA A 240 15.23 -3.02 -8.95
N THR A 241 14.97 -4.12 -8.27
CA THR A 241 15.60 -5.42 -8.52
C THR A 241 14.51 -6.44 -8.87
N GLY A 242 14.50 -6.92 -10.10
CA GLY A 242 13.65 -8.04 -10.49
C GLY A 242 14.18 -9.37 -9.93
N GLY A 243 13.29 -10.31 -9.77
CA GLY A 243 13.64 -11.69 -9.51
C GLY A 243 14.33 -12.35 -10.71
N SER A 244 14.65 -13.63 -10.63
CA SER A 244 15.23 -14.37 -11.75
C SER A 244 14.29 -14.30 -12.96
N LEU A 245 14.77 -13.75 -14.09
CA LEU A 245 14.01 -13.51 -15.33
C LEU A 245 12.99 -12.34 -15.27
N GLY A 246 12.74 -11.75 -14.11
CA GLY A 246 11.94 -10.53 -13.99
C GLY A 246 12.75 -9.26 -14.30
N ALA A 247 12.10 -8.24 -14.85
CA ALA A 247 12.72 -6.94 -15.06
C ALA A 247 12.96 -6.20 -13.75
N GLY A 248 13.98 -5.34 -13.67
CA GLY A 248 14.06 -4.36 -12.59
C GLY A 248 12.84 -3.45 -12.61
N ILE A 249 12.50 -2.90 -13.79
CA ILE A 249 11.28 -2.13 -14.05
C ILE A 249 10.66 -2.65 -15.34
N GLY A 250 9.39 -3.05 -15.31
CA GLY A 250 8.68 -3.60 -16.47
C GLY A 250 7.90 -4.87 -16.16
N GLY A 251 7.90 -5.84 -17.03
CA GLY A 251 7.20 -7.11 -16.85
C GLY A 251 7.93 -8.08 -15.92
N GLY A 252 7.17 -8.99 -15.32
CA GLY A 252 7.70 -10.19 -14.72
C GLY A 252 8.17 -11.20 -15.79
N ALA A 253 8.62 -12.37 -15.37
CA ALA A 253 8.95 -13.44 -16.33
C ALA A 253 7.72 -13.82 -17.16
N TYR A 254 7.94 -14.03 -18.45
CA TYR A 254 6.88 -14.30 -19.46
C TYR A 254 5.89 -13.13 -19.70
N GLY A 255 6.14 -11.94 -19.13
CA GLY A 255 5.50 -10.67 -19.49
C GLY A 255 6.25 -9.92 -20.60
N ASN A 256 5.69 -8.82 -21.10
CA ASN A 256 6.32 -7.95 -22.11
C ASN A 256 7.08 -6.78 -21.48
#